data_090da610eed87a4ffccce4cc18b2e7f7
#
_entry.id   090da610eed87a4ffccce4cc18b2e7f7
#
_cell.length_a   1.000
_cell.length_b   1.000
_cell.length_c   1.000
_cell.angle_alpha   90.00
_cell.angle_beta   90.00
_cell.angle_gamma   90.00
#
_symmetry.space_group_name_H-M   'P 1'
#
loop_
_entity.id
_entity.type
_entity.pdbx_description
1 polymer ?
#
loop_
_entity_poly.entity_id
_entity_poly.type
_entity_poly.pdbx_seq_one_letter_code
_entity_poly.pdbx_strand_id
1 'polypeptide(L)'
;RYLAPFRHIVGRMQHDLFHVYTVDQHTLMVVRNLRRFMMAEHVHEYPFCSQLMSDFESPWLLIVAALFHDIAKGRGGDHSKLGERDVLRFCRTHGITGDDQRLLGFLVREHLTMSMTAQKRDLADPEVIAEFAQRVQTPRRLTALYLLTVADIRGTSARVWNAWKGKLLEDLYRATLAHLSGHTTRPATQMDARRQAAAGLLRERGIPDDAYQAFWNTLDIGYFLRHDPQDLAWHTEMLHAHADERRTSVH
;
A
#
# COMPACT_ATOMS: atom_id res chain seq x y z
N ARG A 1 9.87 7.97 -32.25
CA ARG A 1 10.95 7.05 -32.64
C ARG A 1 11.65 6.41 -31.41
N TYR A 2 11.73 7.10 -30.26
CA TYR A 2 12.40 6.59 -29.05
C TYR A 2 11.64 5.46 -28.35
N LEU A 3 10.31 5.43 -28.40
CA LEU A 3 9.44 4.42 -27.81
C LEU A 3 8.57 3.77 -28.90
N ALA A 4 9.20 2.97 -29.76
CA ALA A 4 8.47 2.27 -30.84
C ALA A 4 7.26 1.44 -30.33
N PRO A 5 7.33 0.75 -29.17
CA PRO A 5 6.18 0.05 -28.61
C PRO A 5 4.98 0.95 -28.24
N PHE A 6 5.21 2.22 -27.88
CA PHE A 6 4.15 3.15 -27.47
C PHE A 6 3.09 3.37 -28.55
N ARG A 7 3.47 3.32 -29.83
CA ARG A 7 2.53 3.45 -30.97
C ARG A 7 1.39 2.43 -30.96
N HIS A 8 1.62 1.25 -30.35
CA HIS A 8 0.62 0.17 -30.31
C HIS A 8 -0.49 0.40 -29.31
N ILE A 9 -0.30 1.31 -28.35
CA ILE A 9 -1.28 1.65 -27.32
C ILE A 9 -2.01 2.96 -27.63
N VAL A 10 -1.56 3.74 -28.62
CA VAL A 10 -2.19 5.02 -29.01
C VAL A 10 -3.63 4.77 -29.49
N GLY A 11 -4.57 5.46 -28.86
CA GLY A 11 -6.00 5.35 -29.16
C GLY A 11 -6.65 4.02 -28.78
N ARG A 12 -5.91 3.12 -28.10
CA ARG A 12 -6.44 1.81 -27.72
C ARG A 12 -7.34 1.92 -26.51
N MET A 13 -8.61 1.59 -26.66
CA MET A 13 -9.57 1.52 -25.56
C MET A 13 -9.34 0.26 -24.72
N GLN A 14 -9.54 0.40 -23.39
CA GLN A 14 -9.72 -0.73 -22.50
C GLN A 14 -11.21 -1.01 -22.34
N HIS A 15 -11.60 -2.25 -22.59
CA HIS A 15 -13.00 -2.67 -22.46
C HIS A 15 -13.29 -3.16 -21.04
N ASP A 16 -13.05 -2.31 -20.01
CA ASP A 16 -13.49 -2.58 -18.65
C ASP A 16 -14.26 -1.38 -18.08
N LEU A 17 -14.99 -1.63 -16.98
CA LEU A 17 -15.91 -0.66 -16.36
C LEU A 17 -15.20 0.52 -15.67
N PHE A 18 -13.89 0.51 -15.58
CA PHE A 18 -13.12 1.43 -14.72
C PHE A 18 -12.28 2.43 -15.51
N HIS A 19 -11.87 2.10 -16.74
CA HIS A 19 -11.01 2.95 -17.55
C HIS A 19 -11.84 3.88 -18.44
N VAL A 20 -11.72 5.19 -18.17
CA VAL A 20 -12.36 6.27 -18.95
C VAL A 20 -11.47 6.71 -20.12
N TYR A 21 -10.18 6.37 -20.04
CA TYR A 21 -9.14 6.81 -20.98
C TYR A 21 -8.66 5.69 -21.87
N THR A 22 -8.12 6.04 -23.03
CA THR A 22 -7.30 5.11 -23.84
C THR A 22 -6.02 4.76 -23.10
N VAL A 23 -5.37 3.64 -23.46
CA VAL A 23 -4.16 3.16 -22.74
C VAL A 23 -3.04 4.21 -22.75
N ASP A 24 -2.84 4.91 -23.87
CA ASP A 24 -1.85 5.98 -23.98
C ASP A 24 -2.22 7.19 -23.10
N GLN A 25 -3.48 7.62 -23.08
CA GLN A 25 -3.95 8.69 -22.21
C GLN A 25 -3.78 8.33 -20.72
N HIS A 26 -4.19 7.11 -20.34
CA HIS A 26 -3.97 6.59 -19.00
C HIS A 26 -2.49 6.62 -18.63
N THR A 27 -1.61 6.09 -19.48
CA THR A 27 -0.16 6.11 -19.26
C THR A 27 0.37 7.53 -18.99
N LEU A 28 -0.09 8.51 -19.78
CA LEU A 28 0.29 9.91 -19.58
C LEU A 28 -0.26 10.51 -18.27
N MET A 29 -1.45 10.09 -17.84
CA MET A 29 -2.00 10.49 -16.54
C MET A 29 -1.19 9.90 -15.38
N VAL A 30 -0.71 8.65 -15.48
CA VAL A 30 0.19 8.04 -14.49
C VAL A 30 1.50 8.83 -14.39
N VAL A 31 2.12 9.16 -15.53
CA VAL A 31 3.33 10.01 -15.57
C VAL A 31 3.07 11.38 -14.93
N ARG A 32 1.92 12.02 -15.24
CA ARG A 32 1.52 13.29 -14.64
C ARG A 32 1.41 13.18 -13.11
N ASN A 33 0.77 12.14 -12.59
CA ASN A 33 0.61 11.93 -11.16
C ASN A 33 1.96 11.77 -10.46
N LEU A 34 2.89 10.96 -11.02
CA LEU A 34 4.24 10.82 -10.46
C LEU A 34 5.00 12.16 -10.44
N ARG A 35 4.86 12.99 -11.49
CA ARG A 35 5.47 14.33 -11.50
C ARG A 35 4.88 15.22 -10.42
N ARG A 36 3.56 15.16 -10.17
CA ARG A 36 2.91 15.94 -9.09
C ARG A 36 3.43 15.57 -7.70
N PHE A 37 3.83 14.31 -7.48
CA PHE A 37 4.45 13.93 -6.21
C PHE A 37 5.80 14.62 -5.95
N MET A 38 6.48 15.12 -7.00
CA MET A 38 7.73 15.87 -6.91
C MET A 38 7.52 17.39 -6.78
N MET A 39 6.27 17.88 -6.89
CA MET A 39 5.97 19.32 -6.96
C MET A 39 5.46 19.81 -5.60
N ALA A 40 6.13 20.82 -5.02
CA ALA A 40 5.79 21.36 -3.69
C ALA A 40 4.33 21.86 -3.60
N GLU A 41 3.80 22.41 -4.68
CA GLU A 41 2.42 22.91 -4.78
C GLU A 41 1.36 21.81 -4.63
N HIS A 42 1.73 20.52 -4.86
CA HIS A 42 0.84 19.38 -4.76
C HIS A 42 1.04 18.51 -3.51
N VAL A 43 1.93 18.89 -2.61
CA VAL A 43 2.20 18.11 -1.36
C VAL A 43 0.94 17.89 -0.54
N HIS A 44 0.04 18.88 -0.47
CA HIS A 44 -1.23 18.78 0.26
C HIS A 44 -2.21 17.73 -0.32
N GLU A 45 -2.09 17.42 -1.62
CA GLU A 45 -2.93 16.41 -2.27
C GLU A 45 -2.39 14.98 -2.07
N TYR A 46 -1.06 14.85 -1.85
CA TYR A 46 -0.33 13.57 -1.81
C TYR A 46 0.77 13.56 -0.73
N PRO A 47 0.47 13.91 0.52
CA PRO A 47 1.53 14.18 1.51
C PRO A 47 2.48 12.99 1.67
N PHE A 48 1.94 11.77 1.79
CA PHE A 48 2.75 10.57 1.95
C PHE A 48 3.55 10.20 0.69
N CYS A 49 2.93 10.31 -0.50
CA CYS A 49 3.66 10.08 -1.76
C CYS A 49 4.77 11.12 -1.98
N SER A 50 4.52 12.38 -1.66
CA SER A 50 5.52 13.44 -1.79
C SER A 50 6.69 13.24 -0.83
N GLN A 51 6.43 12.81 0.40
CA GLN A 51 7.47 12.44 1.35
C GLN A 51 8.33 11.29 0.82
N LEU A 52 7.71 10.19 0.38
CA LEU A 52 8.44 9.05 -0.15
C LEU A 52 9.23 9.40 -1.43
N MET A 53 8.68 10.28 -2.26
CA MET A 53 9.32 10.72 -3.50
C MET A 53 10.54 11.61 -3.24
N SER A 54 10.52 12.44 -2.18
CA SER A 54 11.66 13.29 -1.80
C SER A 54 12.90 12.48 -1.41
N ASP A 55 12.70 11.31 -0.83
CA ASP A 55 13.76 10.42 -0.36
C ASP A 55 14.17 9.38 -1.42
N PHE A 56 13.48 9.35 -2.57
CA PHE A 56 13.73 8.36 -3.61
C PHE A 56 14.86 8.81 -4.55
N GLU A 57 15.99 8.09 -4.53
CA GLU A 57 17.25 8.50 -5.20
C GLU A 57 17.14 8.68 -6.73
N SER A 58 16.24 7.96 -7.40
CA SER A 58 16.17 7.97 -8.87
C SER A 58 14.72 8.08 -9.37
N PRO A 59 14.04 9.24 -9.17
CA PRO A 59 12.63 9.42 -9.54
C PRO A 59 12.33 9.19 -11.02
N TRP A 60 13.30 9.41 -11.90
CA TRP A 60 13.16 9.17 -13.34
C TRP A 60 12.85 7.70 -13.68
N LEU A 61 13.28 6.74 -12.85
CA LEU A 61 12.94 5.32 -13.02
C LEU A 61 11.44 5.08 -12.92
N LEU A 62 10.75 5.79 -12.02
CA LEU A 62 9.29 5.72 -11.90
C LEU A 62 8.58 6.25 -13.15
N ILE A 63 9.13 7.30 -13.77
CA ILE A 63 8.59 7.83 -15.04
C ILE A 63 8.76 6.81 -16.16
N VAL A 64 9.91 6.15 -16.25
CA VAL A 64 10.14 5.07 -17.23
C VAL A 64 9.21 3.89 -16.94
N ALA A 65 9.10 3.45 -15.68
CA ALA A 65 8.18 2.38 -15.30
C ALA A 65 6.72 2.71 -15.69
N ALA A 66 6.27 3.94 -15.44
CA ALA A 66 4.94 4.41 -15.84
C ALA A 66 4.73 4.35 -17.36
N LEU A 67 5.73 4.70 -18.15
CA LEU A 67 5.63 4.61 -19.62
C LEU A 67 5.53 3.17 -20.11
N PHE A 68 6.02 2.20 -19.35
CA PHE A 68 6.09 0.80 -19.76
C PHE A 68 5.09 -0.12 -19.06
N HIS A 69 4.44 0.28 -17.95
CA HIS A 69 3.61 -0.64 -17.16
C HIS A 69 2.50 -1.29 -17.97
N ASP A 70 1.87 -0.53 -18.89
CA ASP A 70 0.78 -0.96 -19.75
C ASP A 70 1.15 -1.05 -21.25
N ILE A 71 2.42 -0.90 -21.59
CA ILE A 71 2.92 -0.78 -22.99
C ILE A 71 2.53 -1.97 -23.87
N ALA A 72 2.29 -3.11 -23.29
CA ALA A 72 1.96 -4.35 -24.00
C ALA A 72 0.47 -4.72 -23.95
N LYS A 73 -0.38 -3.85 -23.41
CA LYS A 73 -1.84 -4.10 -23.40
C LYS A 73 -2.38 -4.32 -24.81
N GLY A 74 -3.22 -5.36 -24.91
CA GLY A 74 -3.87 -5.76 -26.17
C GLY A 74 -2.98 -6.47 -27.19
N ARG A 75 -1.79 -6.91 -26.80
CA ARG A 75 -0.91 -7.74 -27.66
C ARG A 75 -1.18 -9.24 -27.53
N GLY A 76 -2.18 -9.62 -26.73
CA GLY A 76 -2.45 -11.02 -26.37
C GLY A 76 -1.51 -11.54 -25.29
N GLY A 77 -2.04 -12.36 -24.40
CA GLY A 77 -1.31 -12.88 -23.23
C GLY A 77 -1.13 -11.88 -22.09
N ASP A 78 -0.20 -12.18 -21.21
CA ASP A 78 0.10 -11.40 -19.99
C ASP A 78 0.88 -10.13 -20.37
N HIS A 79 0.21 -8.98 -20.34
CA HIS A 79 0.81 -7.69 -20.73
C HIS A 79 1.94 -7.28 -19.78
N SER A 80 1.90 -7.68 -18.49
CA SER A 80 2.95 -7.36 -17.52
C SER A 80 4.26 -8.07 -17.87
N LYS A 81 4.20 -9.35 -18.25
CA LYS A 81 5.37 -10.13 -18.70
C LYS A 81 5.91 -9.63 -20.04
N LEU A 82 5.02 -9.28 -20.96
CA LEU A 82 5.42 -8.71 -22.24
C LEU A 82 6.05 -7.33 -22.08
N GLY A 83 5.47 -6.48 -21.23
CA GLY A 83 5.99 -5.16 -20.87
C GLY A 83 7.36 -5.22 -20.20
N GLU A 84 7.57 -6.19 -19.29
CA GLU A 84 8.88 -6.44 -18.69
C GLU A 84 9.95 -6.70 -19.76
N ARG A 85 9.66 -7.54 -20.75
CA ARG A 85 10.59 -7.80 -21.85
C ARG A 85 10.92 -6.53 -22.64
N ASP A 86 9.91 -5.70 -22.87
CA ASP A 86 10.09 -4.44 -23.61
C ASP A 86 10.92 -3.43 -22.83
N VAL A 87 10.67 -3.25 -21.52
CA VAL A 87 11.46 -2.33 -20.68
C VAL A 87 12.89 -2.82 -20.50
N LEU A 88 13.12 -4.13 -20.37
CA LEU A 88 14.47 -4.69 -20.30
C LEU A 88 15.24 -4.51 -21.62
N ARG A 89 14.57 -4.58 -22.77
CA ARG A 89 15.16 -4.23 -24.07
C ARG A 89 15.53 -2.74 -24.12
N PHE A 90 14.62 -1.87 -23.67
CA PHE A 90 14.88 -0.44 -23.56
C PHE A 90 16.08 -0.16 -22.66
N CYS A 91 16.18 -0.80 -21.50
CA CYS A 91 17.34 -0.65 -20.60
C CYS A 91 18.66 -0.97 -21.31
N ARG A 92 18.74 -2.10 -22.01
CA ARG A 92 19.95 -2.49 -22.77
C ARG A 92 20.33 -1.46 -23.83
N THR A 93 19.36 -0.92 -24.54
CA THR A 93 19.61 0.08 -25.61
C THR A 93 20.08 1.43 -25.05
N HIS A 94 19.71 1.74 -23.79
CA HIS A 94 20.02 3.04 -23.18
C HIS A 94 21.08 2.95 -22.07
N GLY A 95 21.76 1.80 -21.94
CA GLY A 95 22.85 1.63 -20.97
C GLY A 95 22.36 1.60 -19.51
N ILE A 96 21.08 1.33 -19.25
CA ILE A 96 20.54 1.16 -17.90
C ILE A 96 20.83 -0.27 -17.46
N THR A 97 21.64 -0.43 -16.40
CA THR A 97 22.14 -1.73 -15.93
C THR A 97 21.95 -1.90 -14.42
N GLY A 98 22.35 -3.05 -13.89
CA GLY A 98 22.42 -3.29 -12.45
C GLY A 98 21.04 -3.25 -11.77
N ASP A 99 20.98 -2.60 -10.62
CA ASP A 99 19.77 -2.51 -9.79
C ASP A 99 18.66 -1.70 -10.44
N ASP A 100 18.98 -0.69 -11.22
CA ASP A 100 18.00 0.14 -11.91
C ASP A 100 17.27 -0.65 -13.00
N GLN A 101 18.00 -1.47 -13.76
CA GLN A 101 17.38 -2.38 -14.74
C GLN A 101 16.48 -3.41 -14.05
N ARG A 102 16.93 -3.99 -12.93
CA ARG A 102 16.14 -4.93 -12.13
C ARG A 102 14.88 -4.29 -11.55
N LEU A 103 15.00 -3.04 -11.07
CA LEU A 103 13.87 -2.29 -10.55
C LEU A 103 12.83 -2.02 -11.64
N LEU A 104 13.24 -1.57 -12.81
CA LEU A 104 12.33 -1.30 -13.93
C LEU A 104 11.59 -2.57 -14.39
N GLY A 105 12.30 -3.68 -14.55
CA GLY A 105 11.69 -4.97 -14.87
C GLY A 105 10.67 -5.40 -13.84
N PHE A 106 11.04 -5.31 -12.56
CA PHE A 106 10.15 -5.62 -11.43
C PHE A 106 8.90 -4.73 -11.42
N LEU A 107 9.04 -3.42 -11.56
CA LEU A 107 7.91 -2.48 -11.53
C LEU A 107 6.90 -2.77 -12.64
N VAL A 108 7.37 -2.98 -13.86
CA VAL A 108 6.48 -3.28 -14.99
C VAL A 108 5.81 -4.64 -14.81
N ARG A 109 6.53 -5.64 -14.33
CA ARG A 109 5.98 -6.98 -14.10
C ARG A 109 4.96 -7.02 -12.99
N GLU A 110 5.22 -6.31 -11.89
CA GLU A 110 4.47 -6.42 -10.64
C GLU A 110 3.52 -5.22 -10.38
N HIS A 111 3.29 -4.34 -11.38
CA HIS A 111 2.53 -3.10 -11.19
C HIS A 111 1.11 -3.32 -10.62
N LEU A 112 0.47 -4.46 -10.90
CA LEU A 112 -0.85 -4.80 -10.38
C LEU A 112 -0.82 -5.47 -9.00
N THR A 113 0.34 -5.98 -8.56
CA THR A 113 0.44 -6.87 -7.39
C THR A 113 0.03 -6.17 -6.11
N MET A 114 0.52 -4.94 -5.86
CA MET A 114 0.20 -4.21 -4.64
C MET A 114 -1.30 -3.90 -4.55
N SER A 115 -1.89 -3.43 -5.62
CA SER A 115 -3.32 -3.11 -5.68
C SER A 115 -4.20 -4.35 -5.48
N MET A 116 -3.82 -5.49 -6.07
CA MET A 116 -4.52 -6.76 -5.88
C MET A 116 -4.40 -7.28 -4.44
N THR A 117 -3.21 -7.22 -3.85
CA THR A 117 -2.99 -7.65 -2.46
C THR A 117 -3.80 -6.80 -1.51
N ALA A 118 -3.72 -5.47 -1.61
CA ALA A 118 -4.41 -4.54 -0.73
C ALA A 118 -5.94 -4.67 -0.78
N GLN A 119 -6.52 -4.96 -1.96
CA GLN A 119 -7.97 -4.98 -2.14
C GLN A 119 -8.61 -6.37 -2.00
N LYS A 120 -7.84 -7.46 -2.11
CA LYS A 120 -8.38 -8.82 -2.19
C LYS A 120 -7.89 -9.76 -1.09
N ARG A 121 -6.92 -9.33 -0.26
CA ARG A 121 -6.34 -10.15 0.80
C ARG A 121 -6.59 -9.49 2.16
N ASP A 122 -6.62 -10.30 3.20
CA ASP A 122 -6.70 -9.81 4.59
C ASP A 122 -5.31 -9.32 5.02
N LEU A 123 -5.17 -8.01 5.21
CA LEU A 123 -3.90 -7.39 5.64
C LEU A 123 -3.60 -7.60 7.13
N ALA A 124 -4.56 -8.10 7.91
CA ALA A 124 -4.32 -8.51 9.29
C ALA A 124 -3.63 -9.87 9.39
N ASP A 125 -3.62 -10.66 8.30
CA ASP A 125 -2.92 -11.93 8.21
C ASP A 125 -1.41 -11.71 7.98
N PRO A 126 -0.54 -12.11 8.95
CA PRO A 126 0.91 -11.96 8.79
C PRO A 126 1.49 -12.74 7.61
N GLU A 127 0.84 -13.83 7.17
CA GLU A 127 1.31 -14.62 6.03
C GLU A 127 1.16 -13.83 4.72
N VAL A 128 0.08 -13.05 4.59
CA VAL A 128 -0.15 -12.16 3.44
C VAL A 128 0.97 -11.10 3.34
N ILE A 129 1.35 -10.52 4.47
CA ILE A 129 2.45 -9.54 4.52
C ILE A 129 3.78 -10.21 4.19
N ALA A 130 4.06 -11.40 4.73
CA ALA A 130 5.28 -12.15 4.46
C ALA A 130 5.40 -12.55 2.99
N GLU A 131 4.33 -13.08 2.37
CA GLU A 131 4.29 -13.39 0.94
C GLU A 131 4.55 -12.15 0.06
N PHE A 132 3.91 -11.03 0.40
CA PHE A 132 4.11 -9.78 -0.33
C PHE A 132 5.53 -9.24 -0.15
N ALA A 133 6.09 -9.31 1.07
CA ALA A 133 7.47 -8.91 1.35
C ALA A 133 8.49 -9.78 0.58
N GLN A 134 8.28 -11.11 0.51
CA GLN A 134 9.12 -12.01 -0.30
C GLN A 134 9.10 -11.64 -1.79
N ARG A 135 7.96 -11.19 -2.31
CA ARG A 135 7.82 -10.76 -3.71
C ARG A 135 8.53 -9.43 -3.98
N VAL A 136 8.39 -8.48 -3.07
CA VAL A 136 8.99 -7.14 -3.18
C VAL A 136 10.50 -7.15 -2.87
N GLN A 137 10.94 -7.90 -1.88
CA GLN A 137 12.33 -8.16 -1.46
C GLN A 137 13.06 -6.99 -0.80
N THR A 138 12.86 -5.74 -1.23
CA THR A 138 13.62 -4.60 -0.72
C THR A 138 12.76 -3.38 -0.46
N PRO A 139 13.11 -2.52 0.52
CA PRO A 139 12.43 -1.24 0.76
C PRO A 139 12.39 -0.35 -0.49
N ARG A 140 13.45 -0.32 -1.29
CA ARG A 140 13.51 0.46 -2.55
C ARG A 140 12.43 0.01 -3.54
N ARG A 141 12.25 -1.32 -3.74
CA ARG A 141 11.20 -1.86 -4.61
C ARG A 141 9.81 -1.60 -4.05
N LEU A 142 9.65 -1.70 -2.73
CA LEU A 142 8.39 -1.43 -2.05
C LEU A 142 7.96 0.02 -2.27
N THR A 143 8.85 0.98 -2.01
CA THR A 143 8.57 2.41 -2.20
C THR A 143 8.25 2.73 -3.66
N ALA A 144 9.05 2.23 -4.59
CA ALA A 144 8.81 2.43 -6.01
C ALA A 144 7.47 1.84 -6.48
N LEU A 145 7.12 0.63 -6.03
CA LEU A 145 5.86 -0.02 -6.36
C LEU A 145 4.66 0.73 -5.76
N TYR A 146 4.77 1.21 -4.51
CA TYR A 146 3.73 2.01 -3.88
C TYR A 146 3.45 3.29 -4.68
N LEU A 147 4.49 4.07 -4.99
CA LEU A 147 4.36 5.31 -5.75
C LEU A 147 3.75 5.08 -7.13
N LEU A 148 4.19 4.04 -7.84
CA LEU A 148 3.63 3.67 -9.14
C LEU A 148 2.17 3.24 -9.01
N THR A 149 1.81 2.41 -8.02
CA THR A 149 0.44 1.92 -7.79
C THR A 149 -0.53 3.06 -7.48
N VAL A 150 -0.14 4.01 -6.61
CA VAL A 150 -0.98 5.18 -6.31
C VAL A 150 -1.18 6.04 -7.56
N ALA A 151 -0.11 6.28 -8.33
CA ALA A 151 -0.18 7.07 -9.56
C ALA A 151 -1.07 6.41 -10.62
N ASP A 152 -0.99 5.08 -10.75
CA ASP A 152 -1.76 4.25 -11.67
C ASP A 152 -3.25 4.29 -11.35
N ILE A 153 -3.65 3.94 -10.12
CA ILE A 153 -5.06 3.95 -9.69
C ILE A 153 -5.69 5.35 -9.87
N ARG A 154 -4.97 6.41 -9.50
CA ARG A 154 -5.43 7.79 -9.69
C ARG A 154 -5.47 8.22 -11.16
N GLY A 155 -4.66 7.59 -12.01
CA GLY A 155 -4.64 7.78 -13.46
C GLY A 155 -5.80 7.11 -14.18
N THR A 156 -6.47 6.14 -13.58
CA THR A 156 -7.55 5.37 -14.20
C THR A 156 -8.84 6.18 -14.35
N SER A 157 -9.34 6.74 -13.26
CA SER A 157 -10.40 7.75 -13.24
C SER A 157 -10.51 8.40 -11.86
N ALA A 158 -11.12 9.61 -11.82
CA ALA A 158 -11.35 10.32 -10.55
C ALA A 158 -12.26 9.54 -9.57
N ARG A 159 -13.06 8.60 -10.07
CA ARG A 159 -14.00 7.80 -9.26
C ARG A 159 -13.37 6.56 -8.66
N VAL A 160 -12.24 6.11 -9.18
CA VAL A 160 -11.59 4.85 -8.75
C VAL A 160 -10.81 5.05 -7.45
N TRP A 161 -10.27 6.24 -7.22
CA TRP A 161 -9.56 6.60 -6.00
C TRP A 161 -10.52 7.06 -4.91
N ASN A 162 -10.33 6.56 -3.69
CA ASN A 162 -10.98 7.06 -2.49
C ASN A 162 -10.05 6.90 -1.27
N ALA A 163 -10.40 7.55 -0.15
CA ALA A 163 -9.60 7.53 1.08
C ALA A 163 -9.39 6.12 1.63
N TRP A 164 -10.39 5.24 1.51
CA TRP A 164 -10.31 3.86 1.97
C TRP A 164 -9.25 3.06 1.19
N LYS A 165 -9.21 3.17 -0.14
CA LYS A 165 -8.16 2.53 -0.96
C LYS A 165 -6.77 3.09 -0.62
N GLY A 166 -6.67 4.40 -0.42
CA GLY A 166 -5.43 5.05 0.02
C GLY A 166 -4.93 4.46 1.31
N LYS A 167 -5.83 4.31 2.30
CA LYS A 167 -5.51 3.71 3.60
C LYS A 167 -5.03 2.26 3.47
N LEU A 168 -5.73 1.42 2.71
CA LEU A 168 -5.31 0.02 2.49
C LEU A 168 -3.91 -0.10 1.88
N LEU A 169 -3.60 0.73 0.88
CA LEU A 169 -2.28 0.73 0.24
C LEU A 169 -1.19 1.20 1.21
N GLU A 170 -1.47 2.22 2.01
CA GLU A 170 -0.53 2.72 3.02
C GLU A 170 -0.30 1.71 4.14
N ASP A 171 -1.36 1.02 4.61
CA ASP A 171 -1.25 -0.02 5.63
C ASP A 171 -0.42 -1.20 5.12
N LEU A 172 -0.66 -1.67 3.89
CA LEU A 172 0.17 -2.70 3.27
C LEU A 172 1.63 -2.25 3.15
N TYR A 173 1.87 -1.00 2.72
CA TYR A 173 3.22 -0.46 2.63
C TYR A 173 3.94 -0.48 3.98
N ARG A 174 3.30 0.08 5.04
CA ARG A 174 3.88 0.18 6.38
C ARG A 174 4.15 -1.19 7.00
N ALA A 175 3.21 -2.12 6.91
CA ALA A 175 3.36 -3.48 7.39
C ALA A 175 4.50 -4.22 6.68
N THR A 176 4.58 -4.09 5.35
CA THR A 176 5.65 -4.71 4.55
C THR A 176 7.01 -4.11 4.84
N LEU A 177 7.09 -2.77 4.99
CA LEU A 177 8.33 -2.09 5.35
C LEU A 177 8.85 -2.55 6.71
N ALA A 178 7.97 -2.65 7.71
CA ALA A 178 8.31 -3.18 9.03
C ALA A 178 8.83 -4.62 8.94
N HIS A 179 8.20 -5.47 8.12
CA HIS A 179 8.65 -6.84 7.87
C HIS A 179 10.04 -6.88 7.24
N LEU A 180 10.29 -6.11 6.18
CA LEU A 180 11.58 -6.06 5.48
C LEU A 180 12.71 -5.49 6.34
N SER A 181 12.39 -4.60 7.27
CA SER A 181 13.36 -3.99 8.20
C SER A 181 13.69 -4.87 9.41
N GLY A 182 13.14 -6.08 9.48
CA GLY A 182 13.32 -6.97 10.64
C GLY A 182 12.62 -6.47 11.92
N HIS A 183 11.82 -5.41 11.81
CA HIS A 183 11.01 -4.87 12.91
C HIS A 183 9.66 -5.61 13.02
N THR A 184 9.56 -6.81 12.52
CA THR A 184 8.43 -7.70 12.79
C THR A 184 8.51 -8.14 14.24
N THR A 185 8.01 -7.28 15.12
CA THR A 185 7.52 -7.77 16.41
C THR A 185 6.57 -8.91 16.09
N ARG A 186 6.84 -10.10 16.63
CA ARG A 186 5.93 -11.25 16.52
C ARG A 186 4.52 -10.73 16.82
N PRO A 187 3.45 -11.19 16.13
CA PRO A 187 2.09 -10.71 16.39
C PRO A 187 1.76 -10.68 17.89
N ALA A 188 2.24 -11.66 18.64
CA ALA A 188 2.15 -11.69 20.10
C ALA A 188 2.84 -10.47 20.78
N THR A 189 4.06 -10.12 20.35
CA THR A 189 4.80 -8.97 20.93
C THR A 189 4.13 -7.63 20.58
N GLN A 190 3.55 -7.51 19.38
CA GLN A 190 2.81 -6.33 18.97
C GLN A 190 1.48 -6.22 19.74
N MET A 191 0.78 -7.34 19.94
CA MET A 191 -0.38 -7.42 20.80
C MET A 191 -0.05 -6.98 22.22
N ASP A 192 1.04 -7.51 22.80
CA ASP A 192 1.47 -7.17 24.16
C ASP A 192 1.80 -5.68 24.29
N ALA A 193 2.50 -5.10 23.32
CA ALA A 193 2.79 -3.67 23.30
C ALA A 193 1.52 -2.81 23.24
N ARG A 194 0.53 -3.20 22.42
CA ARG A 194 -0.76 -2.49 22.35
C ARG A 194 -1.59 -2.65 23.62
N ARG A 195 -1.60 -3.85 24.20
CA ARG A 195 -2.25 -4.10 25.50
C ARG A 195 -1.62 -3.25 26.59
N GLN A 196 -0.29 -3.15 26.68
CA GLN A 196 0.41 -2.33 27.65
C GLN A 196 0.11 -0.84 27.47
N ALA A 197 0.11 -0.34 26.25
CA ALA A 197 -0.23 1.05 25.95
C ALA A 197 -1.68 1.38 26.33
N ALA A 198 -2.64 0.52 25.97
CA ALA A 198 -4.05 0.68 26.34
C ALA A 198 -4.26 0.59 27.87
N ALA A 199 -3.57 -0.33 28.55
CA ALA A 199 -3.60 -0.43 30.02
C ALA A 199 -3.07 0.83 30.70
N GLY A 200 -2.04 1.49 30.12
CA GLY A 200 -1.56 2.78 30.58
C GLY A 200 -2.66 3.84 30.54
N LEU A 201 -3.37 3.94 29.41
CA LEU A 201 -4.49 4.89 29.24
C LEU A 201 -5.65 4.61 30.22
N LEU A 202 -5.97 3.34 30.47
CA LEU A 202 -7.02 2.95 31.41
C LEU A 202 -6.67 3.32 32.85
N ARG A 203 -5.40 3.12 33.26
CA ARG A 203 -4.93 3.56 34.60
C ARG A 203 -4.99 5.07 34.78
N GLU A 204 -4.62 5.85 33.75
CA GLU A 204 -4.77 7.31 33.74
C GLU A 204 -6.23 7.75 33.92
N ARG A 205 -7.19 6.93 33.45
CA ARG A 205 -8.64 7.15 33.62
C ARG A 205 -9.22 6.55 34.89
N GLY A 206 -8.38 5.97 35.76
CA GLY A 206 -8.78 5.43 37.05
C GLY A 206 -9.41 4.03 36.98
N ILE A 207 -9.28 3.29 35.87
CA ILE A 207 -9.79 1.94 35.70
C ILE A 207 -8.68 0.96 36.10
N PRO A 208 -8.86 0.14 37.16
CA PRO A 208 -7.85 -0.80 37.61
C PRO A 208 -7.72 -2.02 36.66
N ASP A 209 -6.53 -2.64 36.67
CA ASP A 209 -6.19 -3.72 35.76
C ASP A 209 -7.11 -4.95 35.87
N ASP A 210 -7.56 -5.28 37.10
CA ASP A 210 -8.45 -6.42 37.35
C ASP A 210 -9.86 -6.24 36.78
N ALA A 211 -10.28 -5.01 36.55
CA ALA A 211 -11.59 -4.68 36.00
C ALA A 211 -11.76 -5.16 34.52
N TYR A 212 -10.69 -5.30 33.77
CA TYR A 212 -10.76 -5.63 32.34
C TYR A 212 -9.92 -6.82 31.91
N GLN A 213 -8.97 -7.31 32.71
CA GLN A 213 -8.10 -8.44 32.31
C GLN A 213 -8.88 -9.70 31.93
N ALA A 214 -9.93 -10.04 32.70
CA ALA A 214 -10.77 -11.20 32.39
C ALA A 214 -11.42 -11.07 31.00
N PHE A 215 -11.91 -9.89 30.65
CA PHE A 215 -12.47 -9.59 29.32
C PHE A 215 -11.40 -9.67 28.25
N TRP A 216 -10.25 -9.03 28.41
CA TRP A 216 -9.19 -9.06 27.43
C TRP A 216 -8.63 -10.46 27.13
N ASN A 217 -8.69 -11.37 28.09
CA ASN A 217 -8.30 -12.77 27.91
C ASN A 217 -9.28 -13.57 27.05
N THR A 218 -10.50 -13.07 26.83
CA THR A 218 -11.48 -13.69 25.92
C THR A 218 -11.34 -13.21 24.46
N LEU A 219 -10.52 -12.15 24.22
CA LEU A 219 -10.34 -11.56 22.91
C LEU A 219 -9.19 -12.24 22.15
N ASP A 220 -9.35 -12.39 20.84
CA ASP A 220 -8.32 -12.94 19.97
C ASP A 220 -7.19 -11.93 19.68
N ILE A 221 -6.07 -12.44 19.19
CA ILE A 221 -4.92 -11.61 18.78
C ILE A 221 -5.33 -10.61 17.70
N GLY A 222 -6.20 -11.00 16.77
CA GLY A 222 -6.65 -10.15 15.67
C GLY A 222 -7.42 -8.93 16.15
N TYR A 223 -8.15 -9.03 17.28
CA TYR A 223 -8.81 -7.87 17.88
C TYR A 223 -7.81 -6.80 18.29
N PHE A 224 -6.76 -7.18 19.02
CA PHE A 224 -5.71 -6.24 19.46
C PHE A 224 -4.87 -5.69 18.30
N LEU A 225 -4.73 -6.44 17.21
CA LEU A 225 -4.00 -5.99 16.03
C LEU A 225 -4.80 -5.06 15.10
N ARG A 226 -6.15 -5.09 15.18
CA ARG A 226 -7.01 -4.22 14.38
C ARG A 226 -7.26 -2.85 15.00
N HIS A 227 -7.17 -2.74 16.33
CA HIS A 227 -7.50 -1.52 17.07
C HIS A 227 -6.22 -0.86 17.62
N ASP A 228 -6.19 0.47 17.61
CA ASP A 228 -5.12 1.20 18.28
C ASP A 228 -5.31 1.23 19.81
N PRO A 229 -4.29 1.61 20.60
CA PRO A 229 -4.41 1.64 22.06
C PRO A 229 -5.51 2.55 22.58
N GLN A 230 -5.87 3.62 21.88
CA GLN A 230 -6.93 4.55 22.26
C GLN A 230 -8.31 3.91 22.08
N ASP A 231 -8.51 3.23 20.94
CA ASP A 231 -9.73 2.48 20.65
C ASP A 231 -9.92 1.33 21.67
N LEU A 232 -8.84 0.59 21.97
CA LEU A 232 -8.88 -0.48 22.96
C LEU A 232 -9.27 0.03 24.35
N ALA A 233 -8.69 1.16 24.77
CA ALA A 233 -9.02 1.79 26.04
C ALA A 233 -10.49 2.27 26.06
N TRP A 234 -10.96 2.90 24.98
CA TRP A 234 -12.34 3.37 24.87
C TRP A 234 -13.36 2.20 24.88
N HIS A 235 -13.14 1.14 24.10
CA HIS A 235 -14.00 -0.04 24.12
C HIS A 235 -14.09 -0.66 25.52
N THR A 236 -12.95 -0.72 26.23
CA THR A 236 -12.87 -1.29 27.57
C THR A 236 -13.61 -0.42 28.59
N GLU A 237 -13.46 0.91 28.51
CA GLU A 237 -14.16 1.87 29.38
C GLU A 237 -15.68 1.78 29.21
N MET A 238 -16.15 1.72 27.95
CA MET A 238 -17.58 1.57 27.65
C MET A 238 -18.17 0.28 28.23
N LEU A 239 -17.44 -0.84 28.12
CA LEU A 239 -17.90 -2.10 28.70
C LEU A 239 -17.89 -2.09 30.23
N HIS A 240 -16.90 -1.45 30.84
CA HIS A 240 -16.84 -1.31 32.29
C HIS A 240 -17.99 -0.45 32.85
N ALA A 241 -18.30 0.68 32.20
CA ALA A 241 -19.44 1.53 32.56
C ALA A 241 -20.79 0.77 32.48
N HIS A 242 -21.01 -0.01 31.42
CA HIS A 242 -22.23 -0.80 31.25
C HIS A 242 -22.33 -2.01 32.22
N ALA A 243 -21.20 -2.54 32.68
CA ALA A 243 -21.20 -3.59 33.71
C ALA A 243 -21.64 -3.07 35.08
N ASP A 244 -21.29 -1.83 35.44
CA ASP A 244 -21.74 -1.18 36.68
C ASP A 244 -23.23 -0.82 36.65
N GLU A 245 -23.76 -0.36 35.49
CA GLU A 245 -25.20 -0.10 35.36
C GLU A 245 -26.07 -1.37 35.58
N ARG A 246 -25.62 -2.54 35.14
CA ARG A 246 -26.31 -3.81 35.41
C ARG A 246 -26.22 -4.30 36.85
N ARG A 247 -25.19 -3.92 37.61
CA ARG A 247 -25.08 -4.23 39.03
C ARG A 247 -25.97 -3.37 39.87
N THR A 248 -26.32 -2.14 39.47
CA THR A 248 -27.20 -1.21 40.16
C THR A 248 -28.69 -1.51 39.93
N SER A 249 -29.05 -2.36 38.96
CA SER A 249 -30.47 -2.68 38.68
C SER A 249 -30.97 -3.98 39.31
N VAL A 250 -30.23 -4.59 40.25
CA VAL A 250 -30.62 -5.78 41.00
C VAL A 250 -30.63 -5.42 42.50
N HIS A 251 -31.58 -4.57 42.88
CA HIS A 251 -32.03 -4.39 44.29
C HIS A 251 -33.54 -4.17 44.29
#